data_b15b731282805abdb5b3f4f978e6ae51
#
_entry.id   b15b731282805abdb5b3f4f978e6ae51
#
_cell.length_a   1.000
_cell.length_b   1.000
_cell.length_c   1.000
_cell.angle_alpha   90.00
_cell.angle_beta   90.00
_cell.angle_gamma   90.00
#
_symmetry.space_group_name_H-M   'P 1'
#
loop_
_entity.id
_entity.type
_entity.pdbx_description
1 polymer ?
#
loop_
_entity_poly.entity_id
_entity_poly.type
_entity_poly.pdbx_seq_one_letter_code
_entity_poly.pdbx_strand_id
1 'polypeptide(L)'
;SGSTYKALCPFHEERTPSFIIQKGNAHYHCFGCGAHGDAISFLMTHIRMSFTEAVESLAERFQVHLEKEEEKGKAKTPNKIALKRALASASELYHYLLLYTEEGIEALNYLYARGITLQFIRRFQIGYAPKQYSLLVQYLHTCGIEEDVMLQAGLIKQSGGKQRDFFSERITFPILDSLGAVIGFSSRKYKQTTFGGKYINSPETILFKKSRVLFGLSYCRMRIAKQQIAILVEGQIDALRLIDTGFDYVVAAQGTAFGEEHIK
;
A
#
# COMPACT_ATOMS: atom_id res chain seq x y z
N SER A 1 16.84 18.51 -31.52
CA SER A 1 15.91 17.69 -32.33
C SER A 1 15.00 16.90 -31.41
N GLY A 2 13.70 17.21 -31.42
CA GLY A 2 12.74 16.98 -30.35
C GLY A 2 12.04 15.63 -30.28
N SER A 3 12.66 14.51 -30.63
CA SER A 3 11.97 13.20 -30.66
C SER A 3 12.40 12.18 -29.61
N THR A 4 13.35 12.50 -28.75
CA THR A 4 13.88 11.55 -27.76
C THR A 4 14.06 12.20 -26.38
N TYR A 5 13.76 11.45 -25.32
CA TYR A 5 14.14 11.76 -23.96
C TYR A 5 15.41 11.01 -23.59
N LYS A 6 16.34 11.68 -22.88
CA LYS A 6 17.61 11.09 -22.46
C LYS A 6 17.78 11.27 -20.94
N ALA A 7 18.14 10.20 -20.24
CA ALA A 7 18.30 10.18 -18.79
C ALA A 7 19.45 9.27 -18.36
N LEU A 8 19.83 9.33 -17.09
CA LEU A 8 20.67 8.31 -16.46
C LEU A 8 19.92 6.99 -16.39
N CYS A 9 20.62 5.89 -16.64
CA CYS A 9 20.02 4.57 -16.65
C CYS A 9 19.60 4.11 -15.25
N PRO A 10 18.37 3.63 -15.06
CA PRO A 10 17.95 3.08 -13.78
C PRO A 10 18.42 1.65 -13.53
N PHE A 11 19.02 0.99 -14.54
CA PHE A 11 19.45 -0.41 -14.47
C PHE A 11 20.95 -0.58 -14.16
N HIS A 12 21.77 0.48 -14.34
CA HIS A 12 23.19 0.46 -13.99
C HIS A 12 23.65 1.86 -13.55
N GLU A 13 24.76 1.92 -12.83
CA GLU A 13 25.34 3.20 -12.39
C GLU A 13 26.15 3.82 -13.53
N GLU A 14 25.83 5.08 -13.86
CA GLU A 14 26.55 5.86 -14.87
C GLU A 14 26.55 7.34 -14.48
N ARG A 15 27.53 8.09 -14.99
CA ARG A 15 27.62 9.55 -14.80
C ARG A 15 27.13 10.32 -16.01
N THR A 16 27.09 9.68 -17.16
CA THR A 16 26.68 10.28 -18.44
C THR A 16 25.39 9.62 -18.90
N PRO A 17 24.32 10.36 -19.20
CA PRO A 17 23.06 9.78 -19.62
C PRO A 17 23.20 8.92 -20.87
N SER A 18 22.83 7.65 -20.78
CA SER A 18 22.80 6.68 -21.89
C SER A 18 21.44 6.03 -22.12
N PHE A 19 20.49 6.29 -21.23
CA PHE A 19 19.12 5.77 -21.32
C PHE A 19 18.26 6.66 -22.20
N ILE A 20 17.73 6.13 -23.29
CA ILE A 20 16.96 6.86 -24.29
C ILE A 20 15.54 6.28 -24.37
N ILE A 21 14.56 7.17 -24.40
CA ILE A 21 13.16 6.84 -24.69
C ILE A 21 12.77 7.61 -25.97
N GLN A 22 12.30 6.87 -26.98
CA GLN A 22 11.81 7.46 -28.22
C GLN A 22 10.37 7.94 -28.06
N LYS A 23 10.12 9.20 -28.36
CA LYS A 23 8.78 9.78 -28.34
C LYS A 23 7.91 9.12 -29.42
N GLY A 24 6.77 8.57 -29.02
CA GLY A 24 5.81 7.93 -29.94
C GLY A 24 6.03 6.44 -30.19
N ASN A 25 7.15 5.86 -29.76
CA ASN A 25 7.44 4.43 -29.96
C ASN A 25 7.38 3.62 -28.66
N ALA A 26 7.11 4.26 -27.51
CA ALA A 26 6.98 3.63 -26.20
C ALA A 26 8.08 2.63 -25.79
N HIS A 27 9.25 2.68 -26.46
CA HIS A 27 10.40 1.80 -26.19
C HIS A 27 11.55 2.59 -25.60
N TYR A 28 12.26 1.95 -24.67
CA TYR A 28 13.51 2.46 -24.12
C TYR A 28 14.69 1.61 -24.58
N HIS A 29 15.86 2.22 -24.66
CA HIS A 29 17.13 1.56 -24.87
C HIS A 29 18.24 2.28 -24.09
N CYS A 30 19.03 1.53 -23.36
CA CYS A 30 20.23 2.02 -22.70
C CYS A 30 21.48 1.64 -23.51
N PHE A 31 22.21 2.62 -24.01
CA PHE A 31 23.45 2.39 -24.76
C PHE A 31 24.65 2.03 -23.87
N GLY A 32 24.50 2.16 -22.52
CA GLY A 32 25.55 1.76 -21.58
C GLY A 32 25.50 0.28 -21.23
N CYS A 33 24.34 -0.24 -20.82
CA CYS A 33 24.20 -1.63 -20.37
C CYS A 33 23.39 -2.53 -21.32
N GLY A 34 22.87 -1.98 -22.44
CA GLY A 34 22.07 -2.74 -23.40
C GLY A 34 20.63 -3.05 -22.96
N ALA A 35 20.19 -2.58 -21.80
CA ALA A 35 18.81 -2.76 -21.34
C ALA A 35 17.82 -2.10 -22.32
N HIS A 36 16.83 -2.82 -22.79
CA HIS A 36 15.83 -2.34 -23.72
C HIS A 36 14.47 -2.99 -23.47
N GLY A 37 13.41 -2.35 -23.93
CA GLY A 37 12.05 -2.87 -23.81
C GLY A 37 10.99 -1.79 -23.92
N ASP A 38 9.77 -2.17 -23.65
CA ASP A 38 8.59 -1.31 -23.56
C ASP A 38 8.28 -0.94 -22.10
N ALA A 39 7.16 -0.26 -21.88
CA ALA A 39 6.72 0.13 -20.54
C ALA A 39 6.43 -1.07 -19.63
N ILE A 40 5.89 -2.17 -20.17
CA ILE A 40 5.62 -3.40 -19.43
C ILE A 40 6.95 -4.03 -18.99
N SER A 41 7.87 -4.20 -19.93
CA SER A 41 9.22 -4.74 -19.69
C SER A 41 9.99 -3.88 -18.66
N PHE A 42 9.82 -2.55 -18.71
CA PHE A 42 10.40 -1.64 -17.73
C PHE A 42 9.88 -1.91 -16.32
N LEU A 43 8.56 -2.01 -16.15
CA LEU A 43 7.94 -2.30 -14.86
C LEU A 43 8.34 -3.68 -14.33
N MET A 44 8.39 -4.69 -15.20
CA MET A 44 8.82 -6.03 -14.81
C MET A 44 10.27 -6.07 -14.36
N THR A 45 11.17 -5.38 -15.05
CA THR A 45 12.62 -5.46 -14.79
C THR A 45 13.06 -4.51 -13.68
N HIS A 46 12.64 -3.23 -13.74
CA HIS A 46 13.06 -2.20 -12.79
C HIS A 46 12.29 -2.28 -11.47
N ILE A 47 10.98 -2.53 -11.55
CA ILE A 47 10.08 -2.55 -10.41
C ILE A 47 9.82 -3.99 -9.91
N ARG A 48 10.27 -5.01 -10.63
CA ARG A 48 10.09 -6.42 -10.29
C ARG A 48 8.61 -6.84 -10.22
N MET A 49 7.79 -6.28 -11.09
CA MET A 49 6.40 -6.69 -11.26
C MET A 49 6.29 -7.95 -12.10
N SER A 50 5.25 -8.77 -11.84
CA SER A 50 4.80 -9.76 -12.81
C SER A 50 4.21 -9.08 -14.04
N PHE A 51 4.09 -9.81 -15.15
CA PHE A 51 3.45 -9.28 -16.38
C PHE A 51 2.04 -8.74 -16.11
N THR A 52 1.23 -9.50 -15.39
CA THR A 52 -0.15 -9.11 -15.06
C THR A 52 -0.21 -7.83 -14.23
N GLU A 53 0.64 -7.71 -13.20
CA GLU A 53 0.72 -6.50 -12.38
C GLU A 53 1.18 -5.29 -13.18
N ALA A 54 2.14 -5.46 -14.08
CA ALA A 54 2.63 -4.38 -14.94
C ALA A 54 1.53 -3.89 -15.90
N VAL A 55 0.79 -4.81 -16.51
CA VAL A 55 -0.34 -4.49 -17.40
C VAL A 55 -1.48 -3.81 -16.63
N GLU A 56 -1.90 -4.35 -15.47
CA GLU A 56 -2.93 -3.76 -14.63
C GLU A 56 -2.53 -2.35 -14.16
N SER A 57 -1.27 -2.14 -13.75
CA SER A 57 -0.76 -0.84 -13.31
C SER A 57 -0.76 0.22 -14.43
N LEU A 58 -0.35 -0.16 -15.65
CA LEU A 58 -0.38 0.74 -16.79
C LEU A 58 -1.81 1.07 -17.20
N ALA A 59 -2.70 0.07 -17.22
CA ALA A 59 -4.11 0.26 -17.54
C ALA A 59 -4.78 1.24 -16.56
N GLU A 60 -4.51 1.10 -15.26
CA GLU A 60 -5.01 2.02 -14.24
C GLU A 60 -4.47 3.44 -14.46
N ARG A 61 -3.16 3.58 -14.67
CA ARG A 61 -2.51 4.88 -14.87
C ARG A 61 -3.01 5.64 -16.10
N PHE A 62 -3.26 4.91 -17.19
CA PHE A 62 -3.72 5.48 -18.46
C PHE A 62 -5.22 5.38 -18.67
N GLN A 63 -5.99 4.93 -17.67
CA GLN A 63 -7.44 4.75 -17.70
C GLN A 63 -7.91 3.86 -18.88
N VAL A 64 -7.10 2.87 -19.24
CA VAL A 64 -7.41 1.88 -20.25
C VAL A 64 -8.26 0.77 -19.63
N HIS A 65 -9.43 0.52 -20.18
CA HIS A 65 -10.26 -0.60 -19.75
C HIS A 65 -9.68 -1.92 -20.28
N LEU A 66 -9.31 -2.82 -19.37
CA LEU A 66 -8.85 -4.17 -19.73
C LEU A 66 -10.09 -5.09 -19.85
N GLU A 67 -10.36 -5.59 -21.05
CA GLU A 67 -11.29 -6.69 -21.23
C GLU A 67 -10.61 -7.98 -20.75
N LYS A 68 -11.09 -8.52 -19.62
CA LYS A 68 -10.70 -9.88 -19.20
C LYS A 68 -11.62 -10.85 -19.92
N GLU A 69 -11.06 -11.83 -20.63
CA GLU A 69 -11.85 -12.97 -21.09
C GLU A 69 -12.52 -13.61 -19.87
N GLU A 70 -13.84 -13.49 -19.80
CA GLU A 70 -14.63 -14.15 -18.77
C GLU A 70 -14.57 -15.66 -19.03
N GLU A 71 -13.83 -16.40 -18.24
CA GLU A 71 -14.03 -17.85 -18.12
C GLU A 71 -15.45 -18.06 -17.58
N LYS A 72 -16.36 -18.44 -18.47
CA LYS A 72 -17.75 -18.78 -18.15
C LYS A 72 -17.78 -19.81 -17.04
N GLY A 73 -18.18 -19.39 -15.83
CA GLY A 73 -18.44 -20.30 -14.69
C GLY A 73 -17.71 -20.01 -13.38
N LYS A 74 -16.83 -19.02 -13.30
CA LYS A 74 -16.22 -18.60 -12.01
C LYS A 74 -16.97 -17.40 -11.44
N ALA A 75 -17.19 -17.43 -10.10
CA ALA A 75 -17.71 -16.29 -9.34
C ALA A 75 -16.94 -15.01 -9.75
N LYS A 76 -17.67 -13.88 -9.92
CA LYS A 76 -17.08 -12.59 -10.35
C LYS A 76 -15.80 -12.33 -9.56
N THR A 77 -14.67 -12.38 -10.26
CA THR A 77 -13.37 -12.04 -9.66
C THR A 77 -13.45 -10.60 -9.17
N PRO A 78 -13.15 -10.33 -7.88
CA PRO A 78 -13.23 -8.98 -7.34
C PRO A 78 -12.38 -8.01 -8.15
N ASN A 79 -12.94 -6.85 -8.47
CA ASN A 79 -12.22 -5.81 -9.20
C ASN A 79 -11.14 -5.20 -8.29
N LYS A 80 -9.88 -5.56 -8.48
CA LYS A 80 -8.74 -5.06 -7.69
C LYS A 80 -8.66 -3.53 -7.67
N ILE A 81 -9.03 -2.87 -8.76
CA ILE A 81 -9.03 -1.40 -8.86
C ILE A 81 -10.07 -0.82 -7.90
N ALA A 82 -11.30 -1.38 -7.89
CA ALA A 82 -12.34 -0.94 -6.97
C ALA A 82 -11.94 -1.16 -5.50
N LEU A 83 -11.29 -2.30 -5.19
CA LEU A 83 -10.80 -2.58 -3.84
C LEU A 83 -9.71 -1.59 -3.42
N LYS A 84 -8.72 -1.31 -4.27
CA LYS A 84 -7.66 -0.33 -4.00
C LYS A 84 -8.24 1.08 -3.81
N ARG A 85 -9.23 1.48 -4.63
CA ARG A 85 -9.93 2.76 -4.47
C ARG A 85 -10.63 2.85 -3.11
N ALA A 86 -11.34 1.82 -2.69
CA ALA A 86 -12.00 1.77 -1.38
C ALA A 86 -11.00 1.90 -0.23
N LEU A 87 -9.88 1.18 -0.30
CA LEU A 87 -8.81 1.23 0.72
C LEU A 87 -8.10 2.59 0.77
N ALA A 88 -7.86 3.22 -0.39
CA ALA A 88 -7.29 4.57 -0.46
C ALA A 88 -8.23 5.60 0.19
N SER A 89 -9.53 5.59 -0.18
CA SER A 89 -10.54 6.49 0.44
C SER A 89 -10.66 6.26 1.95
N ALA A 90 -10.59 5.01 2.41
CA ALA A 90 -10.58 4.71 3.84
C ALA A 90 -9.33 5.26 4.55
N SER A 91 -8.15 5.18 3.90
CA SER A 91 -6.90 5.73 4.43
C SER A 91 -6.97 7.25 4.57
N GLU A 92 -7.50 7.94 3.57
CA GLU A 92 -7.71 9.39 3.58
C GLU A 92 -8.66 9.81 4.71
N LEU A 93 -9.80 9.12 4.85
CA LEU A 93 -10.74 9.39 5.95
C LEU A 93 -10.08 9.19 7.32
N TYR A 94 -9.42 8.06 7.56
CA TYR A 94 -8.79 7.79 8.84
C TYR A 94 -7.70 8.81 9.17
N HIS A 95 -6.91 9.22 8.17
CA HIS A 95 -5.88 10.26 8.34
C HIS A 95 -6.50 11.62 8.67
N TYR A 96 -7.58 11.99 7.98
CA TYR A 96 -8.36 13.21 8.28
C TYR A 96 -8.92 13.18 9.69
N LEU A 97 -9.54 12.07 10.11
CA LEU A 97 -10.11 11.92 11.44
C LEU A 97 -9.06 12.06 12.55
N LEU A 98 -7.86 11.55 12.34
CA LEU A 98 -6.77 11.69 13.31
C LEU A 98 -6.33 13.14 13.48
N LEU A 99 -6.24 13.91 12.39
CA LEU A 99 -5.60 15.22 12.40
C LEU A 99 -6.57 16.39 12.63
N TYR A 100 -7.85 16.22 12.25
CA TYR A 100 -8.76 17.36 12.13
C TYR A 100 -10.07 17.21 12.88
N THR A 101 -10.23 16.16 13.71
CA THR A 101 -11.45 15.98 14.53
C THR A 101 -11.13 15.91 16.02
N GLU A 102 -12.09 16.32 16.85
CA GLU A 102 -11.97 16.23 18.31
C GLU A 102 -11.80 14.78 18.78
N GLU A 103 -12.47 13.82 18.13
CA GLU A 103 -12.34 12.39 18.46
C GLU A 103 -10.93 11.86 18.22
N GLY A 104 -10.18 12.45 17.26
CA GLY A 104 -8.80 12.09 16.95
C GLY A 104 -7.77 12.60 17.97
N ILE A 105 -8.08 13.64 18.74
CA ILE A 105 -7.12 14.32 19.62
C ILE A 105 -6.47 13.36 20.62
N GLU A 106 -7.24 12.48 21.24
CA GLU A 106 -6.71 11.53 22.22
C GLU A 106 -5.73 10.53 21.60
N ALA A 107 -6.06 10.03 20.39
CA ALA A 107 -5.17 9.16 19.63
C ALA A 107 -3.90 9.90 19.16
N LEU A 108 -4.04 11.16 18.77
CA LEU A 108 -2.93 12.03 18.37
C LEU A 108 -1.98 12.30 19.54
N ASN A 109 -2.52 12.64 20.71
CA ASN A 109 -1.74 12.84 21.94
C ASN A 109 -1.00 11.55 22.37
N TYR A 110 -1.65 10.39 22.21
CA TYR A 110 -0.99 9.11 22.44
C TYR A 110 0.22 8.89 21.50
N LEU A 111 0.11 9.28 20.25
CA LEU A 111 1.22 9.20 19.28
C LEU A 111 2.34 10.17 19.67
N TYR A 112 2.02 11.41 20.03
CA TYR A 112 3.01 12.41 20.49
C TYR A 112 3.74 11.97 21.74
N ALA A 113 3.03 11.42 22.74
CA ALA A 113 3.63 10.87 23.95
C ALA A 113 4.62 9.70 23.67
N ARG A 114 4.52 9.08 22.49
CA ARG A 114 5.45 8.07 22.00
C ARG A 114 6.56 8.63 21.11
N GLY A 115 6.68 9.94 21.02
CA GLY A 115 7.70 10.60 20.20
C GLY A 115 7.44 10.50 18.70
N ILE A 116 6.19 10.24 18.28
CA ILE A 116 5.79 10.24 16.87
C ILE A 116 5.37 11.66 16.51
N THR A 117 6.08 12.29 15.58
CA THR A 117 5.87 13.67 15.16
C THR A 117 4.73 13.81 14.15
N LEU A 118 4.22 15.02 13.98
CA LEU A 118 3.23 15.32 12.94
C LEU A 118 3.77 15.03 11.53
N GLN A 119 5.05 15.32 11.29
CA GLN A 119 5.70 15.01 10.01
C GLN A 119 5.71 13.50 9.74
N PHE A 120 6.02 12.71 10.74
CA PHE A 120 5.97 11.24 10.68
C PHE A 120 4.53 10.75 10.37
N ILE A 121 3.52 11.27 11.09
CA ILE A 121 2.11 10.91 10.89
C ILE A 121 1.68 11.18 9.45
N ARG A 122 2.04 12.35 8.92
CA ARG A 122 1.73 12.73 7.52
C ARG A 122 2.48 11.87 6.50
N ARG A 123 3.78 11.62 6.73
CA ARG A 123 4.61 10.80 5.84
C ARG A 123 4.06 9.39 5.66
N PHE A 124 3.62 8.79 6.74
CA PHE A 124 3.15 7.39 6.75
C PHE A 124 1.62 7.26 6.75
N GLN A 125 0.89 8.35 6.53
CA GLN A 125 -0.57 8.37 6.46
C GLN A 125 -1.25 7.66 7.65
N ILE A 126 -0.67 7.83 8.86
CA ILE A 126 -1.25 7.26 10.07
C ILE A 126 -2.61 7.89 10.30
N GLY A 127 -3.61 7.08 10.68
CA GLY A 127 -4.99 7.51 10.83
C GLY A 127 -5.63 7.04 12.13
N TYR A 128 -6.90 7.35 12.27
CA TYR A 128 -7.73 6.98 13.40
C TYR A 128 -9.07 6.43 12.92
N ALA A 129 -9.41 5.22 13.33
CA ALA A 129 -10.74 4.64 13.17
C ALA A 129 -11.57 4.97 14.41
N PRO A 130 -12.67 5.73 14.29
CA PRO A 130 -13.46 6.21 15.41
C PRO A 130 -14.26 5.11 16.10
N LYS A 131 -14.85 5.42 17.24
CA LYS A 131 -15.72 4.49 17.96
C LYS A 131 -17.04 4.23 17.25
N GLN A 132 -17.47 5.14 16.39
CA GLN A 132 -18.70 5.05 15.62
C GLN A 132 -18.61 3.93 14.58
N TYR A 133 -19.49 2.93 14.69
CA TYR A 133 -19.38 1.67 13.93
C TYR A 133 -19.82 1.71 12.47
N SER A 134 -20.26 2.85 11.95
CA SER A 134 -20.79 2.99 10.58
C SER A 134 -20.30 4.23 9.85
N LEU A 135 -19.34 4.96 10.41
CA LEU A 135 -18.88 6.22 9.83
C LEU A 135 -18.13 5.96 8.51
N LEU A 136 -17.26 4.95 8.48
CA LEU A 136 -16.56 4.56 7.26
C LEU A 136 -17.55 4.08 6.19
N VAL A 137 -18.51 3.23 6.56
CA VAL A 137 -19.57 2.75 5.62
C VAL A 137 -20.26 3.95 4.97
N GLN A 138 -20.73 4.91 5.78
CA GLN A 138 -21.44 6.08 5.28
C GLN A 138 -20.56 6.92 4.35
N TYR A 139 -19.32 7.17 4.73
CA TYR A 139 -18.37 7.94 3.92
C TYR A 139 -18.09 7.24 2.57
N LEU A 140 -17.83 5.94 2.58
CA LEU A 140 -17.53 5.20 1.35
C LEU A 140 -18.73 5.15 0.39
N HIS A 141 -19.96 5.13 0.92
CA HIS A 141 -21.16 5.31 0.09
C HIS A 141 -21.20 6.68 -0.60
N THR A 142 -20.81 7.77 0.08
CA THR A 142 -20.70 9.08 -0.57
C THR A 142 -19.64 9.13 -1.67
N CYS A 143 -18.61 8.25 -1.59
CA CYS A 143 -17.60 8.08 -2.62
C CYS A 143 -18.07 7.16 -3.78
N GLY A 144 -19.32 6.68 -3.75
CA GLY A 144 -19.85 5.75 -4.76
C GLY A 144 -19.24 4.35 -4.70
N ILE A 145 -18.85 3.89 -3.51
CA ILE A 145 -18.28 2.57 -3.28
C ILE A 145 -19.37 1.66 -2.73
N GLU A 146 -19.59 0.53 -3.39
CA GLU A 146 -20.62 -0.43 -3.01
C GLU A 146 -20.20 -1.29 -1.81
N GLU A 147 -21.19 -1.76 -1.04
CA GLU A 147 -20.97 -2.57 0.17
C GLU A 147 -20.19 -3.85 -0.08
N ASP A 148 -20.44 -4.51 -1.21
CA ASP A 148 -19.72 -5.73 -1.59
C ASP A 148 -18.21 -5.46 -1.78
N VAL A 149 -17.87 -4.32 -2.37
CA VAL A 149 -16.47 -3.87 -2.49
C VAL A 149 -15.86 -3.60 -1.11
N MET A 150 -16.61 -2.97 -0.20
CA MET A 150 -16.15 -2.70 1.17
C MET A 150 -15.90 -4.00 1.96
N LEU A 151 -16.79 -4.99 1.82
CA LEU A 151 -16.65 -6.33 2.43
C LEU A 151 -15.42 -7.05 1.87
N GLN A 152 -15.28 -7.11 0.55
CA GLN A 152 -14.16 -7.76 -0.11
C GLN A 152 -12.81 -7.08 0.17
N ALA A 153 -12.81 -5.76 0.40
CA ALA A 153 -11.64 -5.01 0.84
C ALA A 153 -11.31 -5.22 2.33
N GLY A 154 -12.17 -5.89 3.11
CA GLY A 154 -11.98 -6.09 4.54
C GLY A 154 -12.13 -4.82 5.37
N LEU A 155 -12.83 -3.81 4.86
CA LEU A 155 -13.08 -2.54 5.53
C LEU A 155 -14.28 -2.61 6.48
N ILE A 156 -15.22 -3.49 6.20
CA ILE A 156 -16.43 -3.70 6.97
C ILE A 156 -16.65 -5.19 7.28
N LYS A 157 -17.50 -5.46 8.24
CA LYS A 157 -17.94 -6.81 8.62
C LYS A 157 -19.45 -6.85 8.86
N GLN A 158 -20.05 -8.01 8.62
CA GLN A 158 -21.43 -8.25 9.03
C GLN A 158 -21.48 -8.68 10.51
N SER A 159 -22.33 -8.02 11.28
CA SER A 159 -22.56 -8.35 12.70
C SER A 159 -24.02 -8.11 13.06
N GLY A 160 -24.75 -9.17 13.44
CA GLY A 160 -26.15 -9.09 13.81
C GLY A 160 -27.08 -8.56 12.71
N GLY A 161 -26.83 -8.93 11.45
CA GLY A 161 -27.61 -8.47 10.29
C GLY A 161 -27.34 -7.02 9.87
N LYS A 162 -26.39 -6.34 10.52
CA LYS A 162 -25.96 -4.97 10.19
C LYS A 162 -24.51 -4.95 9.76
N GLN A 163 -24.19 -4.06 8.87
CA GLN A 163 -22.82 -3.78 8.47
C GLN A 163 -22.17 -2.82 9.45
N ARG A 164 -20.91 -3.09 9.79
CA ARG A 164 -20.14 -2.27 10.72
C ARG A 164 -18.71 -2.13 10.21
N ASP A 165 -18.10 -0.99 10.50
CA ASP A 165 -16.69 -0.77 10.27
C ASP A 165 -15.85 -1.87 10.92
N PHE A 166 -14.84 -2.35 10.22
CA PHE A 166 -13.99 -3.44 10.73
C PHE A 166 -13.13 -2.97 11.89
N PHE A 167 -12.55 -1.77 11.78
CA PHE A 167 -11.76 -1.12 12.82
C PHE A 167 -12.62 -0.14 13.61
N SER A 168 -12.42 -0.08 14.92
CA SER A 168 -13.10 0.84 15.80
C SER A 168 -12.22 1.22 16.98
N GLU A 169 -12.16 2.50 17.31
CA GLU A 169 -11.40 3.09 18.43
C GLU A 169 -9.91 2.70 18.39
N ARG A 170 -9.28 2.82 17.19
CA ARG A 170 -7.90 2.39 16.96
C ARG A 170 -7.12 3.35 16.08
N ILE A 171 -5.83 3.44 16.34
CA ILE A 171 -4.88 4.07 15.42
C ILE A 171 -4.63 3.11 14.27
N THR A 172 -4.73 3.60 13.03
CA THR A 172 -4.55 2.80 11.81
C THR A 172 -3.23 3.14 11.12
N PHE A 173 -2.58 2.10 10.60
CA PHE A 173 -1.35 2.17 9.80
C PHE A 173 -1.64 1.52 8.46
N PRO A 174 -1.61 2.27 7.34
CA PRO A 174 -1.81 1.68 6.02
C PRO A 174 -0.72 0.65 5.71
N ILE A 175 -1.15 -0.48 5.18
CA ILE A 175 -0.26 -1.49 4.61
C ILE A 175 -0.24 -1.26 3.11
N LEU A 176 0.95 -1.08 2.55
CA LEU A 176 1.13 -0.74 1.15
C LEU A 176 1.67 -1.95 0.38
N ASP A 177 1.24 -2.10 -0.87
CA ASP A 177 1.90 -3.01 -1.81
C ASP A 177 3.26 -2.44 -2.25
N SER A 178 3.98 -3.18 -3.07
CA SER A 178 5.29 -2.76 -3.58
C SER A 178 5.27 -1.48 -4.41
N LEU A 179 4.10 -1.00 -4.83
CA LEU A 179 3.90 0.21 -5.64
C LEU A 179 3.42 1.40 -4.81
N GLY A 180 3.15 1.20 -3.53
CA GLY A 180 2.64 2.22 -2.64
C GLY A 180 1.11 2.33 -2.60
N ALA A 181 0.36 1.43 -3.25
CA ALA A 181 -1.08 1.39 -3.11
C ALA A 181 -1.49 0.74 -1.78
N VAL A 182 -2.51 1.29 -1.13
CA VAL A 182 -3.04 0.72 0.12
C VAL A 182 -3.76 -0.60 -0.17
N ILE A 183 -3.32 -1.68 0.50
CA ILE A 183 -3.89 -3.03 0.36
C ILE A 183 -4.54 -3.55 1.64
N GLY A 184 -4.45 -2.82 2.72
CA GLY A 184 -5.03 -3.14 4.01
C GLY A 184 -4.54 -2.21 5.10
N PHE A 185 -4.86 -2.53 6.34
CA PHE A 185 -4.45 -1.76 7.50
C PHE A 185 -3.97 -2.67 8.61
N SER A 186 -2.97 -2.22 9.33
CA SER A 186 -2.73 -2.63 10.70
C SER A 186 -3.33 -1.58 11.64
N SER A 187 -3.86 -2.01 12.76
CA SER A 187 -4.41 -1.08 13.74
C SER A 187 -3.96 -1.40 15.15
N ARG A 188 -3.75 -0.36 15.95
CA ARG A 188 -3.31 -0.46 17.35
C ARG A 188 -4.29 0.20 18.27
N LYS A 189 -4.67 -0.48 19.38
CA LYS A 189 -5.40 0.17 20.44
C LYS A 189 -4.49 1.13 21.22
N TYR A 190 -5.03 2.27 21.59
CA TYR A 190 -4.35 3.28 22.39
C TYR A 190 -4.95 3.43 23.80
N LYS A 191 -6.17 2.92 24.01
CA LYS A 191 -6.83 2.83 25.32
C LYS A 191 -6.81 1.38 25.82
N GLN A 192 -6.73 1.22 27.14
CA GLN A 192 -6.86 -0.10 27.78
C GLN A 192 -8.27 -0.69 27.61
N THR A 193 -9.29 0.18 27.60
CA THR A 193 -10.70 -0.17 27.46
C THR A 193 -11.11 -0.63 26.07
N THR A 194 -10.29 -0.33 25.02
CA THR A 194 -10.60 -0.74 23.65
C THR A 194 -10.60 -2.27 23.54
N PHE A 195 -11.68 -2.82 23.01
CA PHE A 195 -11.86 -4.27 22.86
C PHE A 195 -10.85 -4.91 21.90
N GLY A 196 -10.45 -6.14 22.21
CA GLY A 196 -9.60 -6.98 21.35
C GLY A 196 -8.10 -6.81 21.59
N GLY A 197 -7.31 -7.45 20.72
CA GLY A 197 -5.85 -7.49 20.80
C GLY A 197 -5.20 -6.12 20.70
N LYS A 198 -3.94 -6.01 21.16
CA LYS A 198 -3.13 -4.77 21.07
C LYS A 198 -3.00 -4.31 19.61
N TYR A 199 -2.77 -5.24 18.70
CA TYR A 199 -2.78 -5.04 17.25
C TYR A 199 -3.86 -5.91 16.61
N ILE A 200 -4.51 -5.38 15.57
CA ILE A 200 -5.44 -6.09 14.69
C ILE A 200 -5.12 -5.66 13.27
N ASN A 201 -4.92 -6.62 12.37
CA ASN A 201 -4.70 -6.37 10.94
C ASN A 201 -6.00 -6.60 10.16
N SER A 202 -6.09 -6.04 8.97
CA SER A 202 -7.12 -6.40 7.99
C SER A 202 -7.25 -7.91 7.85
N PRO A 203 -8.45 -8.42 7.57
CA PRO A 203 -8.62 -9.81 7.18
C PRO A 203 -7.86 -10.10 5.88
N GLU A 204 -7.62 -11.37 5.59
CA GLU A 204 -7.07 -11.79 4.30
C GLU A 204 -8.02 -11.44 3.16
N THR A 205 -7.48 -10.85 2.11
CA THR A 205 -8.22 -10.48 0.89
C THR A 205 -7.43 -10.93 -0.34
N ILE A 206 -7.95 -10.68 -1.53
CA ILE A 206 -7.19 -10.91 -2.76
C ILE A 206 -5.99 -9.94 -2.91
N LEU A 207 -6.02 -8.79 -2.22
CA LEU A 207 -4.93 -7.80 -2.23
C LEU A 207 -3.95 -8.01 -1.08
N PHE A 208 -4.41 -8.52 0.07
CA PHE A 208 -3.62 -8.63 1.29
C PHE A 208 -3.53 -10.07 1.78
N LYS A 209 -2.33 -10.64 1.75
CA LYS A 209 -1.96 -11.94 2.32
C LYS A 209 -0.87 -11.73 3.35
N LYS A 210 -1.17 -11.98 4.63
CA LYS A 210 -0.22 -11.75 5.75
C LYS A 210 1.10 -12.47 5.58
N SER A 211 1.08 -13.66 4.97
CA SER A 211 2.27 -14.47 4.72
C SER A 211 3.14 -13.97 3.56
N ARG A 212 2.67 -12.99 2.76
CA ARG A 212 3.36 -12.50 1.57
C ARG A 212 3.69 -11.01 1.61
N VAL A 213 3.16 -10.30 2.59
CA VAL A 213 3.29 -8.84 2.67
C VAL A 213 4.21 -8.48 3.83
N LEU A 214 5.29 -7.80 3.50
CA LEU A 214 6.18 -7.18 4.48
C LEU A 214 5.82 -5.71 4.64
N PHE A 215 5.53 -5.32 5.88
CA PHE A 215 5.28 -3.92 6.21
C PHE A 215 6.54 -3.08 6.01
N GLY A 216 6.40 -1.92 5.39
CA GLY A 216 7.53 -1.04 5.11
C GLY A 216 8.24 -1.31 3.78
N LEU A 217 7.97 -2.44 3.10
CA LEU A 217 8.66 -2.81 1.86
C LEU A 217 8.52 -1.75 0.76
N SER A 218 7.36 -1.12 0.62
CA SER A 218 7.13 -0.05 -0.38
C SER A 218 8.11 1.12 -0.23
N TYR A 219 8.55 1.42 0.98
CA TYR A 219 9.52 2.48 1.27
C TYR A 219 10.97 2.05 1.05
N CYS A 220 11.26 0.75 1.21
CA CYS A 220 12.61 0.22 1.35
C CYS A 220 13.09 -0.62 0.16
N ARG A 221 12.18 -1.08 -0.71
CA ARG A 221 12.47 -2.08 -1.75
C ARG A 221 13.64 -1.74 -2.67
N MET A 222 13.76 -0.47 -3.09
CA MET A 222 14.84 -0.03 -3.99
C MET A 222 16.20 -0.12 -3.31
N ARG A 223 16.26 0.24 -2.02
CA ARG A 223 17.47 0.18 -1.24
C ARG A 223 17.85 -1.27 -0.91
N ILE A 224 16.86 -2.08 -0.52
CA ILE A 224 17.05 -3.53 -0.30
C ILE A 224 17.59 -4.19 -1.58
N ALA A 225 16.99 -3.90 -2.73
CA ALA A 225 17.45 -4.45 -4.00
C ALA A 225 18.88 -4.03 -4.36
N LYS A 226 19.25 -2.77 -4.07
CA LYS A 226 20.61 -2.26 -4.31
C LYS A 226 21.65 -2.85 -3.37
N GLN A 227 21.34 -2.94 -2.08
CA GLN A 227 22.27 -3.37 -1.05
C GLN A 227 22.27 -4.89 -0.81
N GLN A 228 21.23 -5.59 -1.28
CA GLN A 228 21.01 -7.03 -1.04
C GLN A 228 20.94 -7.36 0.47
N ILE A 229 20.49 -6.41 1.28
CA ILE A 229 20.33 -6.53 2.73
C ILE A 229 18.96 -6.00 3.12
N ALA A 230 18.28 -6.72 4.01
CA ALA A 230 17.06 -6.27 4.68
C ALA A 230 17.18 -6.48 6.19
N ILE A 231 16.76 -5.49 6.98
CA ILE A 231 16.60 -5.62 8.42
C ILE A 231 15.14 -6.01 8.70
N LEU A 232 14.94 -7.11 9.38
CA LEU A 232 13.63 -7.56 9.84
C LEU A 232 13.42 -7.15 11.29
N VAL A 233 12.32 -6.45 11.57
CA VAL A 233 11.88 -6.10 12.92
C VAL A 233 10.50 -6.70 13.21
N GLU A 234 10.15 -6.84 14.49
CA GLU A 234 8.86 -7.41 14.89
C GLU A 234 7.70 -6.43 14.73
N GLY A 235 7.96 -5.15 15.02
CA GLY A 235 6.92 -4.12 15.11
C GLY A 235 6.89 -3.16 13.92
N GLN A 236 5.68 -2.85 13.47
CA GLN A 236 5.46 -1.90 12.38
C GLN A 236 5.93 -0.49 12.73
N ILE A 237 5.71 -0.04 13.98
CA ILE A 237 6.16 1.28 14.45
C ILE A 237 7.69 1.32 14.48
N ASP A 238 8.35 0.22 14.85
CA ASP A 238 9.80 0.14 14.89
C ASP A 238 10.37 0.22 13.47
N ALA A 239 9.75 -0.48 12.51
CA ALA A 239 10.09 -0.36 11.09
C ALA A 239 9.96 1.09 10.60
N LEU A 240 8.82 1.74 10.84
CA LEU A 240 8.60 3.12 10.41
C LEU A 240 9.60 4.10 11.06
N ARG A 241 9.94 3.91 12.33
CA ARG A 241 10.94 4.75 13.01
C ARG A 241 12.32 4.61 12.41
N LEU A 242 12.75 3.39 12.13
CA LEU A 242 14.03 3.15 11.48
C LEU A 242 14.05 3.75 10.07
N ILE A 243 12.98 3.60 9.29
CA ILE A 243 12.84 4.23 7.98
C ILE A 243 12.91 5.77 8.09
N ASP A 244 12.28 6.35 9.09
CA ASP A 244 12.27 7.81 9.31
C ASP A 244 13.65 8.36 9.70
N THR A 245 14.47 7.55 10.35
CA THR A 245 15.86 7.89 10.71
C THR A 245 16.88 7.57 9.62
N GLY A 246 16.43 7.13 8.43
CA GLY A 246 17.29 6.90 7.27
C GLY A 246 17.74 5.45 7.05
N PHE A 247 17.26 4.49 7.87
CA PHE A 247 17.46 3.06 7.62
C PHE A 247 16.40 2.56 6.62
N ASP A 248 16.57 2.93 5.36
CA ASP A 248 15.63 2.68 4.28
C ASP A 248 15.74 1.25 3.67
N TYR A 249 16.06 0.26 4.50
CA TYR A 249 16.13 -1.18 4.20
C TYR A 249 15.53 -2.05 5.33
N VAL A 250 14.51 -1.54 6.00
CA VAL A 250 13.84 -2.19 7.14
C VAL A 250 12.43 -2.62 6.77
N VAL A 251 12.05 -3.81 7.18
CA VAL A 251 10.71 -4.39 6.99
C VAL A 251 10.23 -5.07 8.27
N ALA A 252 8.90 -5.22 8.41
CA ALA A 252 8.32 -5.97 9.51
C ALA A 252 7.31 -7.01 9.01
N ALA A 253 7.21 -8.14 9.71
CA ALA A 253 6.17 -9.13 9.47
C ALA A 253 4.80 -8.64 9.98
N GLN A 254 3.71 -9.17 9.41
CA GLN A 254 2.33 -8.75 9.72
C GLN A 254 1.66 -9.56 10.84
N GLY A 255 2.40 -9.87 11.92
CA GLY A 255 1.89 -10.65 13.05
C GLY A 255 1.80 -12.16 12.76
N THR A 256 2.51 -12.63 11.76
CA THR A 256 2.81 -14.03 11.48
C THR A 256 4.31 -14.25 11.61
N ALA A 257 4.74 -15.47 11.91
CA ALA A 257 6.16 -15.81 11.85
C ALA A 257 6.69 -15.51 10.44
N PHE A 258 7.89 -14.93 10.38
CA PHE A 258 8.57 -14.72 9.10
C PHE A 258 8.87 -16.10 8.47
N GLY A 259 8.46 -16.32 7.23
CA GLY A 259 8.59 -17.59 6.54
C GLY A 259 8.99 -17.43 5.08
N GLU A 260 9.17 -18.55 4.39
CA GLU A 260 9.63 -18.60 2.99
C GLU A 260 8.77 -17.76 2.02
N GLU A 261 7.45 -17.68 2.25
CA GLU A 261 6.54 -16.91 1.39
C GLU A 261 6.79 -15.40 1.45
N HIS A 262 7.50 -14.90 2.48
CA HIS A 262 7.91 -13.49 2.56
C HIS A 262 9.18 -13.20 1.76
N ILE A 263 9.92 -14.24 1.37
CA ILE A 263 11.21 -14.11 0.63
C ILE A 263 10.98 -14.20 -0.89
N LYS A 264 9.92 -14.86 -1.30
CA LYS A 264 9.51 -15.00 -2.71
C LYS A 264 8.88 -13.72 -3.24
#